data_054cc8171ffb903b9093fb5603c7ec72
#
_entry.id   054cc8171ffb903b9093fb5603c7ec72
#
_cell.length_a   1.000
_cell.length_b   1.000
_cell.length_c   1.000
_cell.angle_alpha   90.00
_cell.angle_beta   90.00
_cell.angle_gamma   90.00
#
_symmetry.space_group_name_H-M   'P 1'
#
loop_
_entity.id
_entity.type
_entity.pdbx_description
1 polymer ?
#
loop_
_entity_poly.entity_id
_entity_poly.type
_entity_poly.pdbx_seq_one_letter_code
_entity_poly.pdbx_strand_id
1 'polypeptide(L)'
;MAKQKYHFETLQLHVGQEQADTATEARAVPIYQTTSYVFHDCQHAADRFALKDAGNVYGRLTNSTQAVLEERVAALEGGVAGLAVASGAAAVTYAITNIANAGDHVVASKTIYGGTYNLLAHTLSKFGITTTFVDPDDYEALEAAIKDNTRLVYIETLGNPNSNISDIERSADIAHRHGLPLLIDNTFGTPYLIRPIEHGADIVVHSATKFIGGHGTSLGGVIVDGGTFDWKKNPEKFPGFNKPDASYHGLVFGDIPAPFVTRVRTLLLRDQGAAISPFNAFILLQGLETLSLRVERHVFNTLKVLEYLESQPLVKKINHPAEVSHANHDLYERYFPNGAGSIFTFEIDGDQQKAFDFIDHLKIFSLLANVADVKSLVIHPLSTTHSELSVEEAADQGIYPSTIRLSIGTEHYKDIIADLDQAFEAVK
;
A
#
# COMPACT_ATOMS: atom_id res chain seq x y z
N MET A 1 -31.89 10.94 3.82
CA MET A 1 -31.20 11.39 5.04
C MET A 1 -29.73 11.51 4.70
N ALA A 2 -29.06 12.66 5.00
CA ALA A 2 -27.62 12.77 4.83
C ALA A 2 -26.96 11.72 5.72
N LYS A 3 -26.09 10.86 5.14
CA LYS A 3 -25.31 9.92 5.94
C LYS A 3 -24.48 10.70 6.93
N GLN A 4 -24.63 10.43 8.22
CA GLN A 4 -23.82 11.04 9.26
C GLN A 4 -22.35 10.76 8.97
N LYS A 5 -21.54 11.80 8.82
CA LYS A 5 -20.11 11.67 8.53
C LYS A 5 -19.39 11.39 9.84
N TYR A 6 -19.04 10.12 10.08
CA TYR A 6 -18.24 9.72 11.23
C TYR A 6 -16.76 10.09 11.05
N HIS A 7 -16.05 10.26 12.17
CA HIS A 7 -14.58 10.38 12.20
C HIS A 7 -13.90 9.04 11.94
N PHE A 8 -12.61 9.08 11.65
CA PHE A 8 -11.81 7.91 11.28
C PHE A 8 -11.93 6.76 12.27
N GLU A 9 -11.80 7.04 13.57
CA GLU A 9 -11.82 6.06 14.66
C GLU A 9 -13.17 5.34 14.76
N THR A 10 -14.26 6.01 14.40
CA THR A 10 -15.59 5.40 14.33
C THR A 10 -15.73 4.56 13.06
N LEU A 11 -15.25 5.06 11.92
CA LEU A 11 -15.31 4.32 10.65
C LEU A 11 -14.49 3.02 10.74
N GLN A 12 -13.28 3.06 11.34
CA GLN A 12 -12.43 1.86 11.46
C GLN A 12 -13.04 0.74 12.31
N LEU A 13 -14.03 1.06 13.15
CA LEU A 13 -14.71 0.10 14.03
C LEU A 13 -16.05 -0.41 13.47
N HIS A 14 -16.74 0.40 12.67
CA HIS A 14 -18.16 0.15 12.40
C HIS A 14 -18.49 -0.10 10.92
N VAL A 15 -17.74 0.44 9.96
CA VAL A 15 -18.07 0.27 8.54
C VAL A 15 -18.06 -1.20 8.14
N GLY A 16 -19.08 -1.63 7.39
CA GLY A 16 -19.31 -3.02 7.01
C GLY A 16 -19.86 -3.89 8.14
N GLN A 17 -20.08 -3.32 9.33
CA GLN A 17 -20.58 -4.01 10.54
C GLN A 17 -21.54 -3.12 11.34
N GLU A 18 -22.28 -2.25 10.68
CA GLU A 18 -23.24 -1.33 11.32
C GLU A 18 -24.39 -2.09 12.02
N GLN A 19 -24.68 -3.29 11.52
CA GLN A 19 -25.65 -4.21 12.09
C GLN A 19 -24.95 -5.49 12.56
N ALA A 20 -25.50 -6.13 13.60
CA ALA A 20 -25.11 -7.48 13.98
C ALA A 20 -25.36 -8.48 12.83
N ASP A 21 -24.69 -9.61 12.83
CA ASP A 21 -24.94 -10.67 11.86
C ASP A 21 -26.42 -11.07 11.85
N THR A 22 -27.07 -11.01 10.70
CA THR A 22 -28.53 -11.17 10.58
C THR A 22 -29.03 -12.59 10.85
N ALA A 23 -28.15 -13.59 10.77
CA ALA A 23 -28.50 -14.99 10.99
C ALA A 23 -28.30 -15.43 12.45
N THR A 24 -27.30 -14.85 13.15
CA THR A 24 -26.87 -15.30 14.48
C THR A 24 -26.90 -14.21 15.53
N GLU A 25 -27.15 -12.96 15.14
CA GLU A 25 -27.06 -11.77 16.01
C GLU A 25 -25.66 -11.56 16.62
N ALA A 26 -24.63 -12.22 16.06
CA ALA A 26 -23.25 -12.08 16.52
C ALA A 26 -22.76 -10.62 16.38
N ARG A 27 -22.17 -10.09 17.48
CA ARG A 27 -21.59 -8.75 17.48
C ARG A 27 -20.27 -8.68 16.72
N ALA A 28 -19.42 -9.71 16.84
CA ALA A 28 -18.19 -9.82 16.09
C ALA A 28 -18.46 -10.24 14.64
N VAL A 29 -17.59 -9.84 13.72
CA VAL A 29 -17.68 -10.30 12.31
C VAL A 29 -17.49 -11.82 12.28
N PRO A 30 -18.46 -12.61 11.77
CA PRO A 30 -18.29 -14.06 11.66
C PRO A 30 -17.22 -14.42 10.61
N ILE A 31 -16.53 -15.54 10.84
CA ILE A 31 -15.60 -16.11 9.87
C ILE A 31 -16.38 -17.10 8.99
N TYR A 32 -16.75 -16.69 7.79
CA TYR A 32 -17.44 -17.55 6.83
C TYR A 32 -16.43 -18.39 6.04
N GLN A 33 -15.96 -19.46 6.65
CA GLN A 33 -14.98 -20.39 6.05
C GLN A 33 -15.70 -21.38 5.12
N THR A 34 -16.07 -20.91 3.93
CA THR A 34 -16.76 -21.70 2.90
C THR A 34 -16.21 -21.42 1.51
N THR A 35 -16.26 -22.42 0.63
CA THR A 35 -15.88 -22.29 -0.78
C THR A 35 -17.03 -21.81 -1.66
N SER A 36 -18.27 -22.14 -1.31
CA SER A 36 -19.44 -21.96 -2.19
C SER A 36 -20.70 -21.63 -1.41
N TYR A 37 -21.66 -21.05 -2.11
CA TYR A 37 -22.93 -20.61 -1.56
C TYR A 37 -24.08 -21.22 -2.36
N VAL A 38 -25.18 -21.54 -1.68
CA VAL A 38 -26.36 -22.17 -2.29
C VAL A 38 -27.25 -21.11 -2.93
N PHE A 39 -27.70 -21.36 -4.13
CA PHE A 39 -28.70 -20.54 -4.83
C PHE A 39 -30.11 -20.99 -4.51
N HIS A 40 -31.08 -20.09 -4.58
CA HIS A 40 -32.50 -20.40 -4.33
C HIS A 40 -33.09 -21.27 -5.44
N ASP A 41 -32.73 -20.95 -6.70
CA ASP A 41 -33.14 -21.64 -7.91
C ASP A 41 -32.17 -21.39 -9.07
N CYS A 42 -32.43 -21.97 -10.25
CA CYS A 42 -31.56 -21.81 -11.43
C CYS A 42 -31.55 -20.38 -11.98
N GLN A 43 -32.64 -19.63 -11.87
CA GLN A 43 -32.67 -18.24 -12.34
C GLN A 43 -31.86 -17.34 -11.46
N HIS A 44 -31.94 -17.48 -10.12
CA HIS A 44 -31.11 -16.79 -9.17
C HIS A 44 -29.61 -17.06 -9.43
N ALA A 45 -29.24 -18.32 -9.70
CA ALA A 45 -27.87 -18.65 -10.08
C ALA A 45 -27.43 -17.92 -11.37
N ALA A 46 -28.26 -17.93 -12.41
CA ALA A 46 -27.96 -17.27 -13.68
C ALA A 46 -27.81 -15.75 -13.52
N ASP A 47 -28.65 -15.10 -12.72
CA ASP A 47 -28.62 -13.66 -12.48
C ASP A 47 -27.36 -13.25 -11.68
N ARG A 48 -26.91 -14.08 -10.69
CA ARG A 48 -25.64 -13.89 -9.99
C ARG A 48 -24.43 -13.92 -10.92
N PHE A 49 -24.35 -14.93 -11.79
CA PHE A 49 -23.27 -15.08 -12.76
C PHE A 49 -23.28 -13.98 -13.82
N ALA A 50 -24.43 -13.44 -14.15
CA ALA A 50 -24.60 -12.34 -15.10
C ALA A 50 -24.38 -10.95 -14.46
N LEU A 51 -23.99 -10.85 -13.18
CA LEU A 51 -23.85 -9.61 -12.40
C LEU A 51 -25.13 -8.75 -12.34
N LYS A 52 -26.31 -9.39 -12.52
CA LYS A 52 -27.63 -8.75 -12.41
C LYS A 52 -28.13 -8.70 -10.96
N ASP A 53 -27.69 -9.64 -10.14
CA ASP A 53 -28.00 -9.74 -8.73
C ASP A 53 -26.70 -9.78 -7.93
N ALA A 54 -26.60 -8.92 -6.88
CA ALA A 54 -25.42 -8.83 -6.05
C ALA A 54 -25.41 -9.91 -4.97
N GLY A 55 -24.20 -10.42 -4.60
CA GLY A 55 -24.00 -11.31 -3.46
C GLY A 55 -23.01 -12.43 -3.72
N ASN A 56 -23.02 -13.41 -2.82
CA ASN A 56 -22.00 -14.45 -2.81
C ASN A 56 -22.27 -15.53 -3.87
N VAL A 57 -21.21 -15.97 -4.54
CA VAL A 57 -21.22 -17.04 -5.55
C VAL A 57 -20.23 -18.13 -5.15
N TYR A 58 -18.97 -17.76 -5.01
CA TYR A 58 -17.85 -18.65 -4.72
C TYR A 58 -16.78 -17.89 -3.93
N GLY A 59 -16.23 -18.51 -2.88
CA GLY A 59 -15.34 -17.87 -1.91
C GLY A 59 -14.08 -17.19 -2.48
N ARG A 60 -13.66 -17.54 -3.70
CA ARG A 60 -12.58 -16.84 -4.39
C ARG A 60 -13.01 -15.44 -4.87
N LEU A 61 -14.29 -15.28 -5.26
CA LEU A 61 -14.82 -14.03 -5.80
C LEU A 61 -15.41 -13.13 -4.72
N THR A 62 -16.20 -13.72 -3.82
CA THR A 62 -16.97 -13.02 -2.79
C THR A 62 -17.05 -13.86 -1.52
N ASN A 63 -16.92 -13.19 -0.37
CA ASN A 63 -17.08 -13.80 0.95
C ASN A 63 -17.49 -12.71 1.95
N SER A 64 -18.45 -12.99 2.81
CA SER A 64 -18.99 -11.98 3.73
C SER A 64 -17.97 -11.45 4.75
N THR A 65 -16.99 -12.26 5.18
CA THR A 65 -15.91 -11.79 6.06
C THR A 65 -14.96 -10.86 5.32
N GLN A 66 -14.60 -11.22 4.09
CA GLN A 66 -13.73 -10.40 3.23
C GLN A 66 -14.41 -9.07 2.88
N ALA A 67 -15.73 -9.08 2.61
CA ALA A 67 -16.50 -7.89 2.27
C ALA A 67 -16.41 -6.81 3.35
N VAL A 68 -16.45 -7.18 4.63
CA VAL A 68 -16.28 -6.20 5.74
C VAL A 68 -14.90 -5.53 5.69
N LEU A 69 -13.84 -6.28 5.40
CA LEU A 69 -12.49 -5.70 5.24
C LEU A 69 -12.43 -4.74 4.04
N GLU A 70 -13.03 -5.16 2.90
CA GLU A 70 -13.08 -4.38 1.67
C GLU A 70 -13.82 -3.05 1.86
N GLU A 71 -15.03 -3.10 2.42
CA GLU A 71 -15.86 -1.92 2.69
C GLU A 71 -15.20 -0.97 3.67
N ARG A 72 -14.59 -1.52 4.74
CA ARG A 72 -13.96 -0.72 5.80
C ARG A 72 -12.72 0.01 5.29
N VAL A 73 -11.82 -0.67 4.58
CA VAL A 73 -10.62 -0.02 4.03
C VAL A 73 -11.02 1.01 2.96
N ALA A 74 -11.98 0.69 2.09
CA ALA A 74 -12.49 1.66 1.11
C ALA A 74 -13.03 2.93 1.77
N ALA A 75 -13.83 2.79 2.84
CA ALA A 75 -14.37 3.94 3.57
C ALA A 75 -13.30 4.76 4.28
N LEU A 76 -12.26 4.11 4.82
CA LEU A 76 -11.14 4.77 5.48
C LEU A 76 -10.28 5.57 4.49
N GLU A 77 -10.07 5.06 3.29
CA GLU A 77 -9.38 5.78 2.20
C GLU A 77 -10.25 6.84 1.52
N GLY A 78 -11.56 6.81 1.72
CA GLY A 78 -12.51 7.70 1.02
C GLY A 78 -12.87 7.23 -0.38
N GLY A 79 -12.60 5.95 -0.72
CA GLY A 79 -12.93 5.33 -1.99
C GLY A 79 -14.38 4.84 -2.09
N VAL A 80 -14.78 4.43 -3.28
CA VAL A 80 -16.14 3.94 -3.58
C VAL A 80 -16.28 2.42 -3.43
N ALA A 81 -15.16 1.68 -3.55
CA ALA A 81 -15.14 0.21 -3.42
C ALA A 81 -13.73 -0.30 -3.09
N GLY A 82 -13.66 -1.45 -2.42
CA GLY A 82 -12.43 -2.17 -2.12
C GLY A 82 -12.43 -3.61 -2.61
N LEU A 83 -11.24 -4.19 -2.77
CA LEU A 83 -11.02 -5.59 -3.07
C LEU A 83 -9.87 -6.14 -2.25
N ALA A 84 -10.14 -7.13 -1.42
CA ALA A 84 -9.12 -7.84 -0.66
C ALA A 84 -8.53 -9.01 -1.47
N VAL A 85 -7.21 -9.13 -1.44
CA VAL A 85 -6.43 -10.16 -2.16
C VAL A 85 -5.36 -10.77 -1.24
N ALA A 86 -4.74 -11.85 -1.68
CA ALA A 86 -3.84 -12.66 -0.86
C ALA A 86 -2.58 -11.94 -0.34
N SER A 87 -2.13 -10.86 -0.99
CA SER A 87 -0.93 -10.12 -0.61
C SER A 87 -0.89 -8.72 -1.24
N GLY A 88 -0.03 -7.84 -0.71
CA GLY A 88 0.25 -6.55 -1.34
C GLY A 88 0.80 -6.69 -2.75
N ALA A 89 1.68 -7.66 -2.99
CA ALA A 89 2.19 -7.94 -4.34
C ALA A 89 1.08 -8.31 -5.33
N ALA A 90 0.07 -9.10 -4.89
CA ALA A 90 -1.10 -9.39 -5.71
C ALA A 90 -1.94 -8.13 -5.96
N ALA A 91 -2.10 -7.26 -4.96
CA ALA A 91 -2.83 -6.00 -5.12
C ALA A 91 -2.17 -5.11 -6.19
N VAL A 92 -0.85 -4.89 -6.10
CA VAL A 92 -0.09 -4.11 -7.08
C VAL A 92 -0.18 -4.75 -8.47
N THR A 93 0.08 -6.07 -8.57
CA THR A 93 0.04 -6.78 -9.85
C THR A 93 -1.33 -6.65 -10.51
N TYR A 94 -2.39 -6.88 -9.76
CA TYR A 94 -3.76 -6.80 -10.30
C TYR A 94 -4.14 -5.36 -10.67
N ALA A 95 -3.78 -4.37 -9.85
CA ALA A 95 -4.07 -2.98 -10.15
C ALA A 95 -3.39 -2.54 -11.47
N ILE A 96 -2.13 -2.91 -11.69
CA ILE A 96 -1.40 -2.58 -12.91
C ILE A 96 -1.95 -3.35 -14.11
N THR A 97 -2.08 -4.69 -14.01
CA THR A 97 -2.50 -5.53 -15.14
C THR A 97 -3.99 -5.42 -15.46
N ASN A 98 -4.79 -4.79 -14.60
CA ASN A 98 -6.16 -4.38 -14.92
C ASN A 98 -6.23 -3.25 -15.94
N ILE A 99 -5.16 -2.47 -16.06
CA ILE A 99 -5.08 -1.29 -16.93
C ILE A 99 -4.15 -1.54 -18.12
N ALA A 100 -2.94 -2.07 -17.84
CA ALA A 100 -1.88 -2.26 -18.81
C ALA A 100 -1.86 -3.69 -19.34
N ASN A 101 -1.65 -3.84 -20.64
CA ASN A 101 -1.56 -5.10 -21.38
C ASN A 101 -0.21 -5.20 -22.10
N ALA A 102 0.03 -6.31 -22.81
CA ALA A 102 1.21 -6.45 -23.68
C ALA A 102 1.28 -5.31 -24.71
N GLY A 103 2.41 -4.64 -24.79
CA GLY A 103 2.65 -3.46 -25.63
C GLY A 103 2.43 -2.13 -24.91
N ASP A 104 1.88 -2.14 -23.70
CA ASP A 104 1.63 -0.93 -22.91
C ASP A 104 2.86 -0.53 -22.07
N HIS A 105 2.80 0.69 -21.56
CA HIS A 105 3.86 1.32 -20.79
C HIS A 105 3.34 1.90 -19.45
N VAL A 106 4.19 1.87 -18.43
CA VAL A 106 3.95 2.44 -17.10
C VAL A 106 5.05 3.47 -16.80
N VAL A 107 4.70 4.60 -16.19
CA VAL A 107 5.68 5.50 -15.56
C VAL A 107 5.61 5.26 -14.06
N ALA A 108 6.74 4.99 -13.43
CA ALA A 108 6.81 4.69 -12.01
C ALA A 108 7.90 5.50 -11.30
N SER A 109 7.68 5.85 -10.04
CA SER A 109 8.76 6.37 -9.19
C SER A 109 9.86 5.32 -9.02
N LYS A 110 11.13 5.77 -8.94
CA LYS A 110 12.28 4.89 -8.66
C LYS A 110 12.39 4.52 -7.18
N THR A 111 11.84 5.33 -6.28
CA THR A 111 11.89 5.12 -4.82
C THR A 111 10.68 4.36 -4.29
N ILE A 112 10.37 3.23 -4.89
CA ILE A 112 9.27 2.34 -4.51
C ILE A 112 9.78 1.06 -3.86
N TYR A 113 8.88 0.30 -3.26
CA TYR A 113 9.21 -1.01 -2.69
C TYR A 113 9.96 -1.90 -3.69
N GLY A 114 11.11 -2.47 -3.29
CA GLY A 114 11.97 -3.28 -4.17
C GLY A 114 11.24 -4.41 -4.88
N GLY A 115 10.26 -5.06 -4.21
CA GLY A 115 9.42 -6.08 -4.86
C GLY A 115 8.55 -5.52 -5.99
N THR A 116 8.06 -4.30 -5.88
CA THR A 116 7.33 -3.61 -6.95
C THR A 116 8.26 -3.16 -8.06
N TYR A 117 9.45 -2.67 -7.71
CA TYR A 117 10.48 -2.37 -8.69
C TYR A 117 10.82 -3.61 -9.54
N ASN A 118 11.11 -4.74 -8.90
CA ASN A 118 11.37 -6.00 -9.59
C ASN A 118 10.19 -6.51 -10.44
N LEU A 119 8.96 -6.35 -9.93
CA LEU A 119 7.74 -6.67 -10.68
C LEU A 119 7.69 -5.89 -12.00
N LEU A 120 7.90 -4.58 -11.93
CA LEU A 120 7.83 -3.68 -13.09
C LEU A 120 9.02 -3.85 -14.03
N ALA A 121 10.26 -3.88 -13.50
CA ALA A 121 11.47 -3.93 -14.29
C ALA A 121 11.66 -5.30 -14.98
N HIS A 122 11.38 -6.39 -14.28
CA HIS A 122 11.80 -7.73 -14.71
C HIS A 122 10.66 -8.70 -14.98
N THR A 123 9.58 -8.66 -14.18
CA THR A 123 8.49 -9.64 -14.30
C THR A 123 7.51 -9.23 -15.39
N LEU A 124 6.93 -8.03 -15.30
CA LEU A 124 5.93 -7.56 -16.26
C LEU A 124 6.53 -7.27 -17.65
N SER A 125 7.82 -6.95 -17.73
CA SER A 125 8.54 -6.84 -19.02
C SER A 125 8.49 -8.12 -19.84
N LYS A 126 8.51 -9.31 -19.20
CA LYS A 126 8.35 -10.62 -19.85
C LYS A 126 6.95 -10.83 -20.42
N PHE A 127 5.96 -10.10 -19.91
CA PHE A 127 4.58 -10.09 -20.41
C PHE A 127 4.32 -8.91 -21.36
N GLY A 128 5.38 -8.20 -21.78
CA GLY A 128 5.31 -7.13 -22.78
C GLY A 128 4.87 -5.78 -22.21
N ILE A 129 4.80 -5.58 -20.91
CA ILE A 129 4.55 -4.28 -20.27
C ILE A 129 5.91 -3.66 -19.95
N THR A 130 6.16 -2.47 -20.46
CA THR A 130 7.42 -1.74 -20.23
C THR A 130 7.25 -0.66 -19.16
N THR A 131 8.34 -0.31 -18.47
CA THR A 131 8.30 0.73 -17.43
C THR A 131 9.45 1.72 -17.61
N THR A 132 9.17 3.01 -17.41
CA THR A 132 10.19 4.05 -17.20
C THR A 132 10.13 4.48 -15.74
N PHE A 133 11.27 4.35 -15.05
CA PHE A 133 11.42 4.83 -13.68
C PHE A 133 11.92 6.27 -13.68
N VAL A 134 11.35 7.11 -12.82
CA VAL A 134 11.68 8.52 -12.70
C VAL A 134 11.91 8.89 -11.23
N ASP A 135 12.69 9.94 -11.02
CA ASP A 135 12.80 10.53 -9.69
C ASP A 135 11.45 11.14 -9.29
N PRO A 136 10.89 10.82 -8.11
CA PRO A 136 9.59 11.34 -7.68
C PRO A 136 9.56 12.86 -7.50
N ASP A 137 10.72 13.50 -7.36
CA ASP A 137 10.86 14.95 -7.21
C ASP A 137 11.16 15.65 -8.56
N ASP A 138 11.41 14.90 -9.65
CA ASP A 138 11.61 15.42 -11.02
C ASP A 138 10.32 15.29 -11.86
N TYR A 139 9.47 16.29 -11.75
CA TYR A 139 8.17 16.34 -12.47
C TYR A 139 8.32 16.58 -13.96
N GLU A 140 9.41 17.20 -14.41
CA GLU A 140 9.71 17.37 -15.84
C GLU A 140 10.07 16.02 -16.46
N ALA A 141 10.91 15.23 -15.78
CA ALA A 141 11.22 13.86 -16.19
C ALA A 141 9.98 12.96 -16.15
N LEU A 142 9.11 13.10 -15.12
CA LEU A 142 7.85 12.35 -15.04
C LEU A 142 6.96 12.63 -16.27
N GLU A 143 6.77 13.89 -16.63
CA GLU A 143 5.97 14.26 -17.81
C GLU A 143 6.63 13.82 -19.12
N ALA A 144 7.95 14.00 -19.26
CA ALA A 144 8.70 13.57 -20.44
C ALA A 144 8.74 12.02 -20.63
N ALA A 145 8.59 11.26 -19.56
CA ALA A 145 8.52 9.80 -19.61
C ALA A 145 7.19 9.25 -20.16
N ILE A 146 6.14 10.08 -20.23
CA ILE A 146 4.81 9.67 -20.72
C ILE A 146 4.85 9.49 -22.23
N LYS A 147 4.42 8.34 -22.72
CA LYS A 147 4.34 7.93 -24.13
C LYS A 147 2.89 7.68 -24.53
N ASP A 148 2.62 7.55 -25.83
CA ASP A 148 1.27 7.27 -26.34
C ASP A 148 0.67 5.98 -25.79
N ASN A 149 1.52 4.97 -25.55
CA ASN A 149 1.15 3.68 -24.95
C ASN A 149 1.24 3.66 -23.42
N THR A 150 1.50 4.76 -22.74
CA THR A 150 1.43 4.85 -21.28
C THR A 150 -0.01 4.67 -20.81
N ARG A 151 -0.20 3.88 -19.73
CA ARG A 151 -1.54 3.57 -19.19
C ARG A 151 -1.76 4.06 -17.77
N LEU A 152 -0.71 4.27 -17.00
CA LEU A 152 -0.81 4.77 -15.62
C LEU A 152 0.52 5.39 -15.16
N VAL A 153 0.41 6.20 -14.13
CA VAL A 153 1.53 6.64 -13.29
C VAL A 153 1.43 5.91 -11.95
N TYR A 154 2.56 5.38 -11.45
CA TYR A 154 2.65 4.64 -10.19
C TYR A 154 3.64 5.32 -9.24
N ILE A 155 3.20 5.65 -8.01
CA ILE A 155 4.04 6.21 -6.95
C ILE A 155 3.69 5.57 -5.60
N GLU A 156 4.53 5.82 -4.59
CA GLU A 156 4.22 5.55 -3.17
C GLU A 156 4.06 6.86 -2.41
N THR A 157 3.20 6.89 -1.39
CA THR A 157 3.03 8.07 -0.51
C THR A 157 4.29 8.38 0.27
N LEU A 158 4.90 7.32 0.81
CA LEU A 158 6.18 7.33 1.52
C LEU A 158 7.07 6.25 0.91
N GLY A 159 8.18 6.67 0.33
CA GLY A 159 9.11 5.78 -0.36
C GLY A 159 9.85 4.85 0.59
N ASN A 160 10.32 3.74 0.06
CA ASN A 160 11.08 2.72 0.78
C ASN A 160 12.50 2.61 0.19
N PRO A 161 13.57 2.80 0.98
CA PRO A 161 13.59 2.77 2.46
C PRO A 161 13.62 4.13 3.15
N ASN A 162 13.77 5.23 2.43
CA ASN A 162 14.16 6.54 2.96
C ASN A 162 12.99 7.46 3.35
N SER A 163 11.73 6.98 3.24
CA SER A 163 10.51 7.73 3.60
C SER A 163 10.37 9.10 2.90
N ASN A 164 10.94 9.25 1.70
CA ASN A 164 10.69 10.41 0.87
C ASN A 164 9.21 10.52 0.50
N ILE A 165 8.70 11.75 0.42
CA ILE A 165 7.28 12.02 0.13
C ILE A 165 7.14 12.43 -1.34
N SER A 166 6.24 11.76 -2.07
CA SER A 166 5.85 12.19 -3.41
C SER A 166 4.78 13.29 -3.33
N ASP A 167 4.92 14.37 -4.12
CA ASP A 167 3.82 15.35 -4.27
C ASP A 167 2.70 14.74 -5.10
N ILE A 168 1.67 14.28 -4.38
CA ILE A 168 0.54 13.55 -4.95
C ILE A 168 -0.25 14.42 -5.91
N GLU A 169 -0.57 15.66 -5.51
CA GLU A 169 -1.39 16.58 -6.32
C GLU A 169 -0.69 16.92 -7.62
N ARG A 170 0.61 17.18 -7.59
CA ARG A 170 1.39 17.48 -8.79
C ARG A 170 1.51 16.27 -9.72
N SER A 171 1.72 15.09 -9.17
CA SER A 171 1.74 13.83 -9.93
C SER A 171 0.39 13.51 -10.57
N ALA A 172 -0.71 13.75 -9.82
CA ALA A 172 -2.07 13.58 -10.32
C ALA A 172 -2.38 14.55 -11.47
N ASP A 173 -2.03 15.83 -11.32
CA ASP A 173 -2.20 16.84 -12.37
C ASP A 173 -1.50 16.44 -13.67
N ILE A 174 -0.27 15.96 -13.59
CA ILE A 174 0.48 15.48 -14.76
C ILE A 174 -0.23 14.26 -15.38
N ALA A 175 -0.53 13.23 -14.58
CA ALA A 175 -1.22 12.04 -15.07
C ALA A 175 -2.55 12.39 -15.75
N HIS A 176 -3.39 13.20 -15.11
CA HIS A 176 -4.72 13.55 -15.59
C HIS A 176 -4.69 14.42 -16.86
N ARG A 177 -3.71 15.33 -17.00
CA ARG A 177 -3.53 16.10 -18.25
C ARG A 177 -3.27 15.19 -19.46
N HIS A 178 -2.61 14.05 -19.24
CA HIS A 178 -2.35 13.04 -20.26
C HIS A 178 -3.46 11.96 -20.33
N GLY A 179 -4.54 12.12 -19.56
CA GLY A 179 -5.67 11.17 -19.51
C GLY A 179 -5.26 9.81 -18.94
N LEU A 180 -4.39 9.78 -17.93
CA LEU A 180 -3.88 8.63 -17.24
C LEU A 180 -4.36 8.63 -15.78
N PRO A 181 -4.70 7.48 -15.19
CA PRO A 181 -4.94 7.39 -13.75
C PRO A 181 -3.61 7.42 -12.96
N LEU A 182 -3.69 7.99 -11.75
CA LEU A 182 -2.64 7.90 -10.75
C LEU A 182 -2.95 6.74 -9.79
N LEU A 183 -2.05 5.76 -9.74
CA LEU A 183 -2.09 4.62 -8.82
C LEU A 183 -1.05 4.83 -7.73
N ILE A 184 -1.48 4.75 -6.47
CA ILE A 184 -0.62 5.00 -5.31
C ILE A 184 -0.60 3.79 -4.37
N ASP A 185 0.59 3.37 -3.97
CA ASP A 185 0.76 2.49 -2.81
C ASP A 185 0.80 3.34 -1.52
N ASN A 186 -0.23 3.18 -0.69
CA ASN A 186 -0.37 3.89 0.58
C ASN A 186 -0.05 2.99 1.79
N THR A 187 0.75 1.96 1.59
CA THR A 187 1.09 0.99 2.64
C THR A 187 1.76 1.67 3.84
N PHE A 188 2.69 2.60 3.62
CA PHE A 188 3.41 3.29 4.71
C PHE A 188 2.62 4.50 5.24
N GLY A 189 1.91 5.21 4.36
CA GLY A 189 1.06 6.33 4.76
C GLY A 189 -0.12 5.89 5.60
N THR A 190 -0.73 4.76 5.31
CA THR A 190 -1.99 4.28 5.88
C THR A 190 -3.15 5.27 5.67
N PRO A 191 -4.39 4.83 5.68
CA PRO A 191 -5.51 5.77 5.55
C PRO A 191 -5.67 6.71 6.77
N TYR A 192 -4.90 6.46 7.85
CA TYR A 192 -4.90 7.31 9.04
C TYR A 192 -4.00 8.53 8.92
N LEU A 193 -2.81 8.38 8.32
CA LEU A 193 -1.88 9.51 8.16
C LEU A 193 -2.20 10.35 6.93
N ILE A 194 -2.63 9.70 5.84
CA ILE A 194 -2.95 10.37 4.58
C ILE A 194 -3.97 9.55 3.77
N ARG A 195 -4.86 10.24 3.08
CA ARG A 195 -5.82 9.66 2.10
C ARG A 195 -5.48 10.18 0.71
N PRO A 196 -4.72 9.43 -0.09
CA PRO A 196 -4.28 9.90 -1.40
C PRO A 196 -5.41 10.28 -2.36
N ILE A 197 -6.60 9.66 -2.22
CA ILE A 197 -7.78 9.98 -3.02
C ILE A 197 -8.21 11.44 -2.83
N GLU A 198 -8.09 11.99 -1.61
CA GLU A 198 -8.39 13.39 -1.32
C GLU A 198 -7.40 14.37 -2.00
N HIS A 199 -6.26 13.85 -2.50
CA HIS A 199 -5.19 14.59 -3.18
C HIS A 199 -5.06 14.25 -4.67
N GLY A 200 -6.03 13.55 -5.26
CA GLY A 200 -6.08 13.28 -6.69
C GLY A 200 -5.66 11.89 -7.13
N ALA A 201 -5.34 10.97 -6.21
CA ALA A 201 -5.16 9.57 -6.58
C ALA A 201 -6.47 8.94 -7.05
N ASP A 202 -6.39 8.09 -8.05
CA ASP A 202 -7.57 7.38 -8.59
C ASP A 202 -7.69 5.97 -8.02
N ILE A 203 -6.56 5.31 -7.82
CA ILE A 203 -6.48 3.95 -7.29
C ILE A 203 -5.45 3.93 -6.17
N VAL A 204 -5.83 3.32 -5.05
CA VAL A 204 -4.93 3.11 -3.90
C VAL A 204 -4.73 1.62 -3.67
N VAL A 205 -3.50 1.21 -3.41
CA VAL A 205 -3.19 -0.17 -3.00
C VAL A 205 -2.53 -0.19 -1.63
N HIS A 206 -2.72 -1.30 -0.92
CA HIS A 206 -2.09 -1.56 0.37
C HIS A 206 -1.55 -2.98 0.44
N SER A 207 -0.36 -3.13 0.97
CA SER A 207 0.00 -4.35 1.66
C SER A 207 -0.63 -4.34 3.06
N ALA A 208 -1.81 -4.95 3.20
CA ALA A 208 -2.50 -5.04 4.49
C ALA A 208 -1.70 -5.85 5.53
N THR A 209 -0.70 -6.60 5.09
CA THR A 209 0.32 -7.29 5.88
C THR A 209 1.04 -6.36 6.87
N LYS A 210 1.20 -5.07 6.49
CA LYS A 210 1.99 -4.06 7.21
C LYS A 210 1.15 -3.40 8.31
N PHE A 211 1.05 -2.08 8.35
CA PHE A 211 0.34 -1.35 9.40
C PHE A 211 -1.13 -1.79 9.60
N ILE A 212 -1.85 -2.17 8.56
CA ILE A 212 -3.26 -2.62 8.69
C ILE A 212 -3.32 -3.84 9.61
N GLY A 213 -2.57 -4.89 9.33
CA GLY A 213 -2.46 -6.06 10.22
C GLY A 213 -1.66 -5.77 11.49
N GLY A 214 -0.50 -5.15 11.34
CA GLY A 214 0.34 -4.59 12.39
C GLY A 214 1.07 -5.59 13.29
N HIS A 215 0.90 -6.90 13.11
CA HIS A 215 1.40 -7.92 14.05
C HIS A 215 2.27 -8.99 13.37
N GLY A 216 2.55 -8.87 12.08
CA GLY A 216 3.34 -9.86 11.33
C GLY A 216 2.71 -11.26 11.22
N THR A 217 1.40 -11.37 11.45
CA THR A 217 0.69 -12.67 11.56
C THR A 217 0.03 -13.14 10.28
N SER A 218 -0.39 -12.22 9.40
CA SER A 218 -1.17 -12.55 8.21
C SER A 218 -0.76 -11.73 7.00
N LEU A 219 -0.69 -12.38 5.85
CA LEU A 219 -0.55 -11.73 4.57
C LEU A 219 -1.91 -11.26 4.05
N GLY A 220 -1.92 -10.11 3.39
CA GLY A 220 -3.06 -9.59 2.67
C GLY A 220 -2.71 -8.36 1.85
N GLY A 221 -3.53 -8.07 0.87
CA GLY A 221 -3.50 -6.85 0.08
C GLY A 221 -4.89 -6.28 -0.09
N VAL A 222 -5.00 -4.98 -0.31
CA VAL A 222 -6.27 -4.33 -0.63
C VAL A 222 -6.05 -3.36 -1.78
N ILE A 223 -7.00 -3.36 -2.73
CA ILE A 223 -7.11 -2.38 -3.80
C ILE A 223 -8.33 -1.52 -3.50
N VAL A 224 -8.20 -0.21 -3.56
CA VAL A 224 -9.31 0.75 -3.39
C VAL A 224 -9.49 1.54 -4.67
N ASP A 225 -10.72 1.55 -5.18
CA ASP A 225 -11.16 2.39 -6.30
C ASP A 225 -11.65 3.73 -5.74
N GLY A 226 -11.01 4.83 -6.15
CA GLY A 226 -11.43 6.18 -5.77
C GLY A 226 -12.75 6.60 -6.41
N GLY A 227 -13.13 5.99 -7.54
CA GLY A 227 -14.31 6.38 -8.32
C GLY A 227 -14.17 7.74 -9.00
N THR A 228 -12.97 8.30 -9.07
CA THR A 228 -12.65 9.64 -9.58
C THR A 228 -12.28 9.64 -11.05
N PHE A 229 -11.66 8.56 -11.54
CA PHE A 229 -11.19 8.46 -12.91
C PHE A 229 -12.30 8.11 -13.90
N ASP A 230 -12.45 8.94 -14.93
CA ASP A 230 -13.40 8.68 -16.03
C ASP A 230 -12.79 7.75 -17.09
N TRP A 231 -13.02 6.43 -16.92
CA TRP A 231 -12.55 5.40 -17.85
C TRP A 231 -13.11 5.55 -19.28
N LYS A 232 -14.20 6.28 -19.45
CA LYS A 232 -14.85 6.49 -20.76
C LYS A 232 -14.30 7.68 -21.54
N LYS A 233 -13.59 8.58 -20.88
CA LYS A 233 -13.04 9.79 -21.52
C LYS A 233 -12.03 9.47 -22.64
N ASN A 234 -11.26 8.38 -22.47
CA ASN A 234 -10.26 7.94 -23.44
C ASN A 234 -10.44 6.44 -23.78
N PRO A 235 -11.50 6.05 -24.52
CA PRO A 235 -11.88 4.66 -24.72
C PRO A 235 -10.80 3.83 -25.44
N GLU A 236 -10.00 4.44 -26.31
CA GLU A 236 -8.91 3.77 -27.02
C GLU A 236 -7.71 3.46 -26.10
N LYS A 237 -7.47 4.28 -25.06
CA LYS A 237 -6.45 4.00 -24.04
C LYS A 237 -6.87 2.86 -23.12
N PHE A 238 -8.16 2.74 -22.82
CA PHE A 238 -8.71 1.79 -21.85
C PHE A 238 -9.77 0.86 -22.48
N PRO A 239 -9.38 0.07 -23.50
CA PRO A 239 -10.35 -0.79 -24.21
C PRO A 239 -10.99 -1.83 -23.29
N GLY A 240 -10.31 -2.28 -22.23
CA GLY A 240 -10.85 -3.24 -21.25
C GLY A 240 -12.04 -2.71 -20.45
N PHE A 241 -12.24 -1.40 -20.39
CA PHE A 241 -13.41 -0.77 -19.76
C PHE A 241 -14.48 -0.36 -20.76
N ASN A 242 -14.14 -0.22 -22.05
CA ASN A 242 -14.99 0.41 -23.05
C ASN A 242 -15.47 -0.52 -24.15
N LYS A 243 -14.86 -1.70 -24.32
CA LYS A 243 -15.27 -2.71 -25.29
C LYS A 243 -16.08 -3.81 -24.59
N PRO A 244 -17.05 -4.42 -25.32
CA PRO A 244 -17.78 -5.57 -24.80
C PRO A 244 -16.85 -6.74 -24.43
N ASP A 245 -16.96 -7.24 -23.20
CA ASP A 245 -16.16 -8.37 -22.72
C ASP A 245 -16.82 -9.69 -23.11
N ALA A 246 -16.07 -10.54 -23.80
CA ALA A 246 -16.57 -11.82 -24.30
C ALA A 246 -16.87 -12.83 -23.16
N SER A 247 -16.13 -12.75 -22.03
CA SER A 247 -16.32 -13.66 -20.90
C SER A 247 -17.52 -13.30 -20.03
N TYR A 248 -18.08 -12.09 -20.23
CA TYR A 248 -19.30 -11.59 -19.57
C TYR A 248 -20.41 -11.21 -20.56
N HIS A 249 -20.57 -12.00 -21.61
CA HIS A 249 -21.67 -11.86 -22.58
C HIS A 249 -21.81 -10.46 -23.18
N GLY A 250 -20.73 -9.75 -23.39
CA GLY A 250 -20.72 -8.41 -23.96
C GLY A 250 -20.91 -7.27 -22.96
N LEU A 251 -20.76 -7.52 -21.67
CA LEU A 251 -20.74 -6.47 -20.65
C LEU A 251 -19.62 -5.46 -20.94
N VAL A 252 -19.93 -4.17 -20.84
CA VAL A 252 -18.97 -3.08 -20.87
C VAL A 252 -18.69 -2.63 -19.43
N PHE A 253 -17.50 -2.90 -18.90
CA PHE A 253 -17.19 -2.63 -17.50
C PHE A 253 -17.30 -1.15 -17.12
N GLY A 254 -17.02 -0.22 -18.04
CA GLY A 254 -17.17 1.21 -17.79
C GLY A 254 -18.62 1.68 -17.57
N ASP A 255 -19.62 0.82 -17.80
CA ASP A 255 -21.04 1.13 -17.62
C ASP A 255 -21.60 0.72 -16.24
N ILE A 256 -20.79 0.00 -15.44
CA ILE A 256 -21.22 -0.51 -14.14
C ILE A 256 -20.58 0.28 -12.99
N PRO A 257 -21.18 0.27 -11.78
CA PRO A 257 -20.62 0.89 -10.61
C PRO A 257 -19.24 0.31 -10.24
N ALA A 258 -18.33 1.16 -9.73
CA ALA A 258 -16.97 0.78 -9.34
C ALA A 258 -16.27 -0.12 -10.37
N PRO A 259 -16.14 0.36 -11.63
CA PRO A 259 -15.74 -0.47 -12.77
C PRO A 259 -14.35 -1.08 -12.58
N PHE A 260 -13.43 -0.35 -11.91
CA PHE A 260 -12.08 -0.81 -11.71
C PHE A 260 -12.02 -2.06 -10.82
N VAL A 261 -12.56 -1.97 -9.61
CA VAL A 261 -12.57 -3.09 -8.65
C VAL A 261 -13.42 -4.25 -9.16
N THR A 262 -14.56 -3.97 -9.78
CA THR A 262 -15.42 -5.02 -10.33
C THR A 262 -14.70 -5.81 -11.42
N ARG A 263 -13.97 -5.14 -12.30
CA ARG A 263 -13.19 -5.80 -13.36
C ARG A 263 -12.04 -6.64 -12.77
N VAL A 264 -11.30 -6.13 -11.78
CA VAL A 264 -10.26 -6.93 -11.09
C VAL A 264 -10.87 -8.20 -10.48
N ARG A 265 -12.00 -8.06 -9.76
CA ARG A 265 -12.67 -9.19 -9.10
C ARG A 265 -13.12 -10.25 -10.09
N THR A 266 -13.77 -9.82 -11.16
CA THR A 266 -14.46 -10.73 -12.10
C THR A 266 -13.56 -11.34 -13.16
N LEU A 267 -12.41 -10.73 -13.44
CA LEU A 267 -11.43 -11.22 -14.41
C LEU A 267 -10.16 -11.72 -13.70
N LEU A 268 -9.38 -10.82 -13.12
CA LEU A 268 -8.04 -11.15 -12.62
C LEU A 268 -8.11 -12.06 -11.39
N LEU A 269 -8.88 -11.69 -10.37
CA LEU A 269 -9.01 -12.52 -9.18
C LEU A 269 -9.67 -13.87 -9.49
N ARG A 270 -10.71 -13.88 -10.34
CA ARG A 270 -11.37 -15.12 -10.77
C ARG A 270 -10.40 -16.08 -11.43
N ASP A 271 -9.57 -15.59 -12.37
CA ASP A 271 -8.79 -16.41 -13.27
C ASP A 271 -7.38 -16.72 -12.73
N GLN A 272 -6.75 -15.79 -12.00
CA GLN A 272 -5.40 -15.94 -11.45
C GLN A 272 -5.39 -16.42 -10.00
N GLY A 273 -6.48 -16.20 -9.25
CA GLY A 273 -6.76 -16.91 -8.02
C GLY A 273 -6.06 -16.44 -6.75
N ALA A 274 -5.48 -15.23 -6.70
CA ALA A 274 -4.83 -14.70 -5.49
C ALA A 274 -5.86 -14.22 -4.43
N ALA A 275 -6.81 -15.10 -4.07
CA ALA A 275 -7.86 -14.84 -3.08
C ALA A 275 -7.31 -14.85 -1.66
N ILE A 276 -7.72 -13.91 -0.83
CA ILE A 276 -7.43 -13.92 0.61
C ILE A 276 -8.31 -14.97 1.32
N SER A 277 -7.79 -15.62 2.36
CA SER A 277 -8.64 -16.50 3.17
C SER A 277 -9.55 -15.66 4.11
N PRO A 278 -10.76 -16.13 4.42
CA PRO A 278 -11.63 -15.46 5.39
C PRO A 278 -10.98 -15.31 6.78
N PHE A 279 -10.15 -16.26 7.18
CA PHE A 279 -9.41 -16.19 8.43
C PHE A 279 -8.37 -15.07 8.42
N ASN A 280 -7.61 -14.92 7.33
CA ASN A 280 -6.66 -13.81 7.21
C ASN A 280 -7.39 -12.46 7.18
N ALA A 281 -8.52 -12.37 6.45
CA ALA A 281 -9.34 -11.16 6.44
C ALA A 281 -9.83 -10.78 7.84
N PHE A 282 -10.25 -11.76 8.65
CA PHE A 282 -10.64 -11.56 10.05
C PHE A 282 -9.48 -11.04 10.91
N ILE A 283 -8.28 -11.61 10.79
CA ILE A 283 -7.08 -11.15 11.51
C ILE A 283 -6.72 -9.71 11.12
N LEU A 284 -6.78 -9.40 9.83
CA LEU A 284 -6.52 -8.04 9.34
C LEU A 284 -7.58 -7.04 9.80
N LEU A 285 -8.85 -7.44 9.90
CA LEU A 285 -9.91 -6.62 10.48
C LEU A 285 -9.61 -6.27 11.94
N GLN A 286 -9.16 -7.23 12.76
CA GLN A 286 -8.78 -6.96 14.14
C GLN A 286 -7.60 -5.97 14.23
N GLY A 287 -6.62 -6.11 13.34
CA GLY A 287 -5.55 -5.12 13.23
C GLY A 287 -6.07 -3.74 12.85
N LEU A 288 -6.98 -3.67 11.87
CA LEU A 288 -7.56 -2.43 11.38
C LEU A 288 -8.34 -1.66 12.47
N GLU A 289 -9.03 -2.38 13.36
CA GLU A 289 -9.80 -1.78 14.45
C GLU A 289 -8.96 -0.97 15.45
N THR A 290 -7.64 -1.19 15.48
CA THR A 290 -6.71 -0.44 16.33
C THR A 290 -5.67 0.33 15.54
N LEU A 291 -5.89 0.54 14.24
CA LEU A 291 -4.90 1.17 13.35
C LEU A 291 -4.49 2.56 13.84
N SER A 292 -5.44 3.44 14.11
CA SER A 292 -5.17 4.80 14.58
C SER A 292 -4.32 4.81 15.86
N LEU A 293 -4.72 4.03 16.86
CA LEU A 293 -4.02 3.94 18.15
C LEU A 293 -2.57 3.46 18.01
N ARG A 294 -2.35 2.49 17.12
CA ARG A 294 -1.00 1.95 16.86
C ARG A 294 -0.15 2.95 16.09
N VAL A 295 -0.72 3.54 15.03
CA VAL A 295 0.02 4.50 14.20
C VAL A 295 0.37 5.77 14.98
N GLU A 296 -0.51 6.30 15.82
CA GLU A 296 -0.19 7.39 16.75
C GLU A 296 1.01 7.04 17.65
N ARG A 297 1.02 5.83 18.22
CA ARG A 297 2.13 5.37 19.06
C ARG A 297 3.41 5.18 18.26
N HIS A 298 3.33 4.63 17.05
CA HIS A 298 4.47 4.50 16.14
C HIS A 298 5.10 5.87 15.84
N VAL A 299 4.28 6.85 15.45
CA VAL A 299 4.73 8.22 15.16
C VAL A 299 5.35 8.86 16.40
N PHE A 300 4.66 8.80 17.54
CA PHE A 300 5.19 9.35 18.80
C PHE A 300 6.56 8.77 19.15
N ASN A 301 6.71 7.46 19.08
CA ASN A 301 7.97 6.80 19.37
C ASN A 301 9.05 7.18 18.37
N THR A 302 8.70 7.26 17.08
CA THR A 302 9.62 7.66 16.01
C THR A 302 10.19 9.05 16.25
N LEU A 303 9.34 10.03 16.54
CA LEU A 303 9.80 11.39 16.82
C LEU A 303 10.76 11.44 18.02
N LYS A 304 10.52 10.61 19.06
CA LYS A 304 11.44 10.51 20.20
C LYS A 304 12.77 9.82 19.85
N VAL A 305 12.74 8.89 18.92
CA VAL A 305 13.97 8.24 18.42
C VAL A 305 14.76 9.19 17.52
N LEU A 306 14.10 9.98 16.67
CA LEU A 306 14.75 11.00 15.84
C LEU A 306 15.47 12.02 16.73
N GLU A 307 14.79 12.60 17.74
CA GLU A 307 15.37 13.53 18.72
C GLU A 307 16.61 12.94 19.41
N TYR A 308 16.62 11.65 19.72
CA TYR A 308 17.78 10.96 20.27
C TYR A 308 18.90 10.80 19.23
N LEU A 309 18.59 10.35 18.01
CA LEU A 309 19.57 10.11 16.95
C LEU A 309 20.28 11.39 16.49
N GLU A 310 19.60 12.54 16.49
CA GLU A 310 20.20 13.86 16.22
C GLU A 310 21.34 14.19 17.20
N SER A 311 21.24 13.70 18.44
CA SER A 311 22.25 13.92 19.47
C SER A 311 23.43 12.93 19.43
N GLN A 312 23.36 11.89 18.59
CA GLN A 312 24.35 10.82 18.53
C GLN A 312 25.55 11.17 17.63
N PRO A 313 26.77 11.22 18.17
CA PRO A 313 27.97 11.58 17.38
C PRO A 313 28.29 10.61 16.24
N LEU A 314 27.80 9.36 16.33
CA LEU A 314 28.01 8.33 15.32
C LEU A 314 26.91 8.34 14.22
N VAL A 315 25.94 9.24 14.27
CA VAL A 315 24.90 9.40 13.24
C VAL A 315 25.31 10.53 12.30
N LYS A 316 25.51 10.21 11.03
CA LYS A 316 25.88 11.18 9.98
C LYS A 316 24.67 11.86 9.37
N LYS A 317 23.60 11.10 9.16
CA LYS A 317 22.39 11.55 8.45
C LYS A 317 21.18 10.77 8.92
N ILE A 318 20.05 11.43 9.00
CA ILE A 318 18.74 10.83 9.23
C ILE A 318 17.88 11.12 8.01
N ASN A 319 17.25 10.10 7.45
CA ASN A 319 16.34 10.24 6.32
C ASN A 319 14.89 10.04 6.80
N HIS A 320 14.35 11.05 7.48
CA HIS A 320 12.93 11.11 7.85
C HIS A 320 12.39 12.51 7.55
N PRO A 321 11.21 12.65 6.93
CA PRO A 321 10.73 13.96 6.45
C PRO A 321 10.33 14.93 7.56
N ALA A 322 10.22 14.49 8.82
CA ALA A 322 10.07 15.40 9.97
C ALA A 322 11.33 16.23 10.25
N GLU A 323 12.53 15.79 9.77
CA GLU A 323 13.76 16.57 9.85
C GLU A 323 13.64 17.83 8.98
N VAL A 324 13.88 19.00 9.57
CA VAL A 324 13.78 20.29 8.84
C VAL A 324 14.74 20.37 7.65
N SER A 325 15.86 19.66 7.70
CA SER A 325 16.84 19.58 6.62
C SER A 325 16.47 18.60 5.50
N HIS A 326 15.42 17.81 5.66
CA HIS A 326 14.98 16.83 4.67
C HIS A 326 14.37 17.52 3.45
N ALA A 327 14.69 17.05 2.24
CA ALA A 327 14.25 17.66 0.98
C ALA A 327 12.71 17.75 0.85
N ASN A 328 11.99 16.80 1.43
CA ASN A 328 10.51 16.76 1.40
C ASN A 328 9.85 17.28 2.69
N HIS A 329 10.54 18.10 3.51
CA HIS A 329 9.98 18.62 4.76
C HIS A 329 8.70 19.46 4.52
N ASP A 330 8.68 20.29 3.48
CA ASP A 330 7.49 21.08 3.11
C ASP A 330 6.30 20.19 2.74
N LEU A 331 6.53 19.06 2.08
CA LEU A 331 5.48 18.08 1.77
C LEU A 331 5.02 17.32 3.03
N TYR A 332 5.92 17.08 3.98
CA TYR A 332 5.56 16.53 5.28
C TYR A 332 4.59 17.47 6.02
N GLU A 333 4.92 18.74 6.13
CA GLU A 333 4.05 19.76 6.76
C GLU A 333 2.68 19.83 6.07
N ARG A 334 2.65 19.67 4.73
CA ARG A 334 1.43 19.77 3.92
C ARG A 334 0.53 18.54 4.04
N TYR A 335 1.09 17.34 3.93
CA TYR A 335 0.33 16.10 3.74
C TYR A 335 0.16 15.27 5.02
N PHE A 336 1.03 15.44 6.01
CA PHE A 336 1.11 14.53 7.15
C PHE A 336 0.93 15.23 8.51
N PRO A 337 -0.25 15.84 8.78
CA PRO A 337 -0.50 16.53 10.04
C PRO A 337 -0.43 15.60 11.27
N ASN A 338 -0.59 14.29 11.05
CA ASN A 338 -0.50 13.26 12.09
C ASN A 338 0.87 12.54 12.10
N GLY A 339 1.87 13.05 11.36
CA GLY A 339 3.20 12.47 11.20
C GLY A 339 3.33 11.51 10.02
N ALA A 340 4.56 11.20 9.62
CA ALA A 340 4.91 10.42 8.42
C ALA A 340 5.35 8.98 8.74
N GLY A 341 4.69 8.32 9.69
CA GLY A 341 4.94 6.91 9.97
C GLY A 341 6.13 6.64 10.88
N SER A 342 6.70 5.45 10.77
CA SER A 342 7.71 4.97 11.71
C SER A 342 8.84 4.18 11.04
N ILE A 343 8.95 4.29 9.72
CA ILE A 343 9.97 3.59 8.94
C ILE A 343 10.88 4.65 8.35
N PHE A 344 12.16 4.56 8.62
CA PHE A 344 13.14 5.50 8.11
C PHE A 344 14.54 4.89 8.10
N THR A 345 15.51 5.59 7.50
CA THR A 345 16.90 5.19 7.52
C THR A 345 17.75 6.25 8.23
N PHE A 346 18.87 5.79 8.74
CA PHE A 346 19.98 6.67 9.14
C PHE A 346 21.32 6.09 8.66
N GLU A 347 22.32 6.93 8.54
CA GLU A 347 23.68 6.55 8.19
C GLU A 347 24.56 6.62 9.43
N ILE A 348 25.19 5.47 9.78
CA ILE A 348 26.18 5.42 10.86
C ILE A 348 27.55 5.93 10.36
N ASP A 349 28.31 6.61 11.21
CA ASP A 349 29.69 7.03 10.91
C ASP A 349 30.62 5.82 10.88
N GLY A 350 30.76 5.21 9.72
CA GLY A 350 31.57 4.02 9.51
C GLY A 350 31.29 3.38 8.15
N ASP A 351 31.77 2.16 8.02
CA ASP A 351 31.55 1.28 6.88
C ASP A 351 30.42 0.27 7.13
N GLN A 352 30.25 -0.67 6.20
CA GLN A 352 29.25 -1.73 6.29
C GLN A 352 29.45 -2.63 7.52
N GLN A 353 30.71 -2.91 7.90
CA GLN A 353 30.97 -3.77 9.05
C GLN A 353 30.50 -3.09 10.35
N LYS A 354 30.73 -1.79 10.48
CA LYS A 354 30.23 -1.03 11.64
C LYS A 354 28.70 -1.00 11.70
N ALA A 355 28.03 -0.90 10.54
CA ALA A 355 26.57 -1.00 10.48
C ALA A 355 26.10 -2.40 10.92
N PHE A 356 26.78 -3.46 10.51
CA PHE A 356 26.46 -4.83 10.92
C PHE A 356 26.70 -5.01 12.42
N ASP A 357 27.86 -4.58 12.94
CA ASP A 357 28.17 -4.67 14.36
C ASP A 357 27.13 -3.92 15.22
N PHE A 358 26.68 -2.73 14.78
CA PHE A 358 25.62 -2.01 15.46
C PHE A 358 24.32 -2.81 15.49
N ILE A 359 23.88 -3.33 14.33
CA ILE A 359 22.64 -4.12 14.21
C ILE A 359 22.71 -5.37 15.09
N ASP A 360 23.83 -6.08 15.09
CA ASP A 360 24.02 -7.33 15.83
C ASP A 360 24.05 -7.12 17.36
N HIS A 361 24.33 -5.90 17.85
CA HIS A 361 24.26 -5.55 19.26
C HIS A 361 22.86 -5.15 19.76
N LEU A 362 21.88 -4.91 18.87
CA LEU A 362 20.50 -4.61 19.25
C LEU A 362 19.84 -5.83 19.92
N LYS A 363 19.03 -5.60 20.94
CA LYS A 363 18.37 -6.63 21.76
C LYS A 363 16.84 -6.63 21.67
N ILE A 364 16.26 -5.44 21.47
CA ILE A 364 14.82 -5.25 21.31
C ILE A 364 14.43 -5.35 19.84
N PHE A 365 15.24 -4.73 18.98
CA PHE A 365 14.99 -4.78 17.54
C PHE A 365 15.21 -6.18 16.97
N SER A 366 14.25 -6.67 16.22
CA SER A 366 14.40 -7.92 15.46
C SER A 366 14.98 -7.66 14.08
N LEU A 367 16.07 -8.35 13.74
CA LEU A 367 16.67 -8.31 12.41
C LEU A 367 15.88 -9.22 11.47
N LEU A 368 15.08 -8.64 10.57
CA LEU A 368 14.26 -9.37 9.61
C LEU A 368 13.73 -8.48 8.49
N ALA A 369 13.33 -9.13 7.38
CA ALA A 369 12.79 -8.45 6.19
C ALA A 369 11.30 -8.14 6.34
N ASN A 370 10.92 -7.31 7.32
CA ASN A 370 9.57 -6.77 7.48
C ASN A 370 9.63 -5.32 7.95
N VAL A 371 8.47 -4.66 8.04
CA VAL A 371 8.28 -3.30 8.56
C VAL A 371 6.87 -3.17 9.14
N ALA A 372 6.61 -2.10 9.88
CA ALA A 372 5.27 -1.76 10.37
C ALA A 372 4.65 -2.80 11.32
N ASP A 373 5.48 -3.53 12.05
CA ASP A 373 5.08 -4.40 13.15
C ASP A 373 4.97 -3.58 14.45
N VAL A 374 4.12 -4.00 15.37
CA VAL A 374 4.07 -3.43 16.73
C VAL A 374 5.39 -3.56 17.49
N LYS A 375 6.27 -4.49 17.07
CA LYS A 375 7.63 -4.63 17.57
C LYS A 375 8.61 -3.88 16.69
N SER A 376 9.63 -3.29 17.29
CA SER A 376 10.71 -2.61 16.59
C SER A 376 11.55 -3.58 15.76
N LEU A 377 11.80 -3.21 14.49
CA LEU A 377 12.54 -4.02 13.53
C LEU A 377 13.69 -3.24 12.94
N VAL A 378 14.74 -3.95 12.53
CA VAL A 378 15.92 -3.39 11.89
C VAL A 378 16.35 -4.24 10.71
N ILE A 379 16.94 -3.61 9.69
CA ILE A 379 17.62 -4.32 8.60
C ILE A 379 18.70 -3.43 7.96
N HIS A 380 19.68 -4.06 7.34
CA HIS A 380 20.67 -3.40 6.48
C HIS A 380 20.18 -3.48 5.03
N PRO A 381 19.65 -2.40 4.41
CA PRO A 381 18.98 -2.48 3.11
C PRO A 381 19.88 -2.98 1.99
N LEU A 382 21.11 -2.45 1.88
CA LEU A 382 22.03 -2.74 0.78
C LEU A 382 22.38 -4.23 0.66
N SER A 383 22.53 -4.94 1.78
CA SER A 383 22.90 -6.37 1.74
C SER A 383 21.69 -7.32 1.74
N THR A 384 20.44 -6.78 1.76
CA THR A 384 19.23 -7.59 1.92
C THR A 384 18.11 -7.16 0.97
N THR A 385 17.26 -6.22 1.37
CA THR A 385 16.04 -5.83 0.64
C THR A 385 16.30 -5.08 -0.67
N HIS A 386 17.53 -4.61 -0.90
CA HIS A 386 17.97 -3.90 -2.11
C HIS A 386 19.28 -4.49 -2.66
N SER A 387 19.57 -5.76 -2.34
CA SER A 387 20.80 -6.45 -2.76
C SER A 387 20.87 -6.76 -4.26
N GLU A 388 19.76 -6.63 -4.97
CA GLU A 388 19.69 -6.75 -6.42
C GLU A 388 20.10 -5.47 -7.18
N LEU A 389 20.23 -4.35 -6.49
CA LEU A 389 20.68 -3.09 -7.08
C LEU A 389 22.22 -3.10 -7.24
N SER A 390 22.71 -2.48 -8.30
CA SER A 390 24.12 -2.13 -8.39
C SER A 390 24.50 -1.08 -7.34
N VAL A 391 25.78 -0.89 -7.08
CA VAL A 391 26.26 0.12 -6.13
C VAL A 391 25.82 1.53 -6.55
N GLU A 392 25.84 1.81 -7.85
CA GLU A 392 25.42 3.08 -8.44
C GLU A 392 23.91 3.29 -8.29
N GLU A 393 23.09 2.29 -8.58
CA GLU A 393 21.64 2.34 -8.43
C GLU A 393 21.23 2.50 -6.96
N ALA A 394 21.92 1.82 -6.04
CA ALA A 394 21.67 1.97 -4.62
C ALA A 394 22.02 3.40 -4.13
N ALA A 395 23.18 3.93 -4.56
CA ALA A 395 23.59 5.29 -4.22
C ALA A 395 22.63 6.35 -4.81
N ASP A 396 22.10 6.16 -6.02
CA ASP A 396 21.08 7.02 -6.63
C ASP A 396 19.76 7.03 -5.83
N GLN A 397 19.48 5.95 -5.11
CA GLN A 397 18.34 5.84 -4.17
C GLN A 397 18.73 6.25 -2.73
N GLY A 398 19.93 6.78 -2.49
CA GLY A 398 20.41 7.20 -1.16
C GLY A 398 20.66 6.04 -0.20
N ILE A 399 21.03 4.87 -0.72
CA ILE A 399 21.34 3.66 0.07
C ILE A 399 22.83 3.40 -0.02
N TYR A 400 23.50 3.48 1.11
CA TYR A 400 24.97 3.33 1.25
C TYR A 400 25.32 2.13 2.13
N PRO A 401 26.60 1.69 2.13
CA PRO A 401 27.07 0.62 3.04
C PRO A 401 26.86 0.91 4.53
N SER A 402 26.76 2.19 4.92
CA SER A 402 26.48 2.64 6.29
C SER A 402 25.00 2.83 6.60
N THR A 403 24.10 2.57 5.64
CA THR A 403 22.65 2.82 5.82
C THR A 403 22.00 1.71 6.63
N ILE A 404 21.28 2.09 7.67
CA ILE A 404 20.48 1.22 8.54
C ILE A 404 19.04 1.65 8.45
N ARG A 405 18.11 0.71 8.19
CA ARG A 405 16.66 0.97 8.22
C ARG A 405 16.05 0.51 9.52
N LEU A 406 15.35 1.40 10.19
CA LEU A 406 14.55 1.13 11.37
C LEU A 406 13.06 1.12 11.01
N SER A 407 12.29 0.26 11.67
CA SER A 407 10.83 0.31 11.76
C SER A 407 10.48 0.34 13.24
N ILE A 408 10.16 1.53 13.74
CA ILE A 408 9.94 1.77 15.17
C ILE A 408 8.58 1.19 15.58
N GLY A 409 8.59 0.35 16.61
CA GLY A 409 7.41 -0.30 17.16
C GLY A 409 6.66 0.54 18.20
N THR A 410 5.80 -0.15 18.95
CA THR A 410 4.93 0.48 19.96
C THR A 410 5.40 0.27 21.39
N GLU A 411 6.59 -0.27 21.59
CA GLU A 411 7.24 -0.43 22.89
C GLU A 411 7.38 0.93 23.61
N HIS A 412 7.80 0.92 24.85
CA HIS A 412 8.07 2.17 25.54
C HIS A 412 9.31 2.83 24.91
N TYR A 413 9.19 4.08 24.46
CA TYR A 413 10.25 4.77 23.70
C TYR A 413 11.60 4.85 24.41
N LYS A 414 11.62 4.90 25.78
CA LYS A 414 12.88 4.91 26.55
C LYS A 414 13.62 3.58 26.46
N ASP A 415 12.90 2.47 26.32
CA ASP A 415 13.52 1.15 26.18
C ASP A 415 14.09 1.01 24.75
N ILE A 416 13.39 1.52 23.73
CA ILE A 416 13.89 1.60 22.35
C ILE A 416 15.18 2.43 22.31
N ILE A 417 15.18 3.62 22.92
CA ILE A 417 16.36 4.50 22.97
C ILE A 417 17.51 3.84 23.74
N ALA A 418 17.23 3.19 24.86
CA ALA A 418 18.26 2.50 25.64
C ALA A 418 18.90 1.34 24.86
N ASP A 419 18.14 0.65 24.02
CA ASP A 419 18.65 -0.41 23.15
C ASP A 419 19.54 0.16 22.02
N LEU A 420 19.15 1.27 21.42
CA LEU A 420 19.99 1.98 20.45
C LEU A 420 21.28 2.50 21.10
N ASP A 421 21.18 3.10 22.28
CA ASP A 421 22.31 3.66 23.01
C ASP A 421 23.38 2.61 23.34
N GLN A 422 22.98 1.46 23.89
CA GLN A 422 23.90 0.36 24.18
C GLN A 422 24.55 -0.24 22.92
N ALA A 423 23.85 -0.23 21.77
CA ALA A 423 24.41 -0.68 20.51
C ALA A 423 25.43 0.33 19.96
N PHE A 424 25.18 1.64 20.07
CA PHE A 424 26.16 2.67 19.73
C PHE A 424 27.41 2.60 20.63
N GLU A 425 27.25 2.38 21.94
CA GLU A 425 28.39 2.20 22.84
C GLU A 425 29.28 1.00 22.46
N ALA A 426 28.69 -0.06 21.96
CA ALA A 426 29.41 -1.27 21.56
C ALA A 426 30.25 -1.09 20.29
N VAL A 427 29.99 -0.04 19.48
CA VAL A 427 30.68 0.21 18.20
C VAL A 427 31.46 1.54 18.15
N LYS A 428 31.69 2.16 19.32
CA LYS A 428 32.49 3.37 19.45
C LYS A 428 33.99 3.18 19.05
#